data_9bc32c1dcc892ba154e870f482ca1f3e
#
_entry.id   9bc32c1dcc892ba154e870f482ca1f3e
#
_cell.length_a   1.000
_cell.length_b   1.000
_cell.length_c   1.000
_cell.angle_alpha   90.00
_cell.angle_beta   90.00
_cell.angle_gamma   90.00
#
_symmetry.space_group_name_H-M   'P 1'
#
loop_
_entity.id
_entity.type
_entity.pdbx_description
1 polymer ?
#
loop_
_entity_poly.entity_id
_entity_poly.type
_entity_poly.pdbx_seq_one_letter_code
_entity_poly.pdbx_strand_id
1 'polypeptide(L)'
;DDTVLDDIMFLKKNVDLTGIDLAGIIVNKVHNVGDFKEVYIPEITKIGIRVLGIIPHEREFTYFSLRYLADRLFAKVLTAEKNLDRKIKNLVIGAMSGSVAQNKPIFKKEAKLIITGGDRSDMILVALEADAAGIILTNNILPPSNIISMAEDRGTPLLLVNPDTYQVQRQIEHLEPLLTKDDPAAIKLLTSLIREHVDCAALGV
;
A
#
# COMPACT_ATOMS: atom_id res chain seq x y z
N ASP A 1 4.31 8.71 -17.69
CA ASP A 1 5.28 9.59 -17.05
C ASP A 1 6.50 9.70 -17.96
N ASP A 2 7.14 10.87 -17.98
CA ASP A 2 8.23 11.22 -18.92
C ASP A 2 9.42 10.26 -18.85
N THR A 3 9.63 9.61 -17.70
CA THR A 3 10.71 8.63 -17.48
C THR A 3 10.52 7.33 -18.28
N VAL A 4 9.32 6.96 -18.67
CA VAL A 4 9.04 5.69 -19.36
C VAL A 4 9.76 5.60 -20.71
N LEU A 5 9.79 6.69 -21.46
CA LEU A 5 10.52 6.72 -22.74
C LEU A 5 12.02 6.59 -22.52
N ASP A 6 12.56 7.29 -21.52
CA ASP A 6 13.98 7.23 -21.17
C ASP A 6 14.38 5.82 -20.73
N ASP A 7 13.55 5.16 -19.91
CA ASP A 7 13.77 3.79 -19.46
C ASP A 7 13.75 2.79 -20.64
N ILE A 8 12.79 2.93 -21.56
CA ILE A 8 12.70 2.10 -22.76
C ILE A 8 13.92 2.31 -23.67
N MET A 9 14.32 3.57 -23.88
CA MET A 9 15.50 3.89 -24.68
C MET A 9 16.78 3.38 -24.04
N PHE A 10 16.90 3.49 -22.70
CA PHE A 10 18.02 2.97 -21.95
C PHE A 10 18.12 1.44 -22.08
N LEU A 11 17.00 0.72 -21.90
CA LEU A 11 16.95 -0.73 -22.07
C LEU A 11 17.36 -1.15 -23.48
N LYS A 12 16.79 -0.52 -24.50
CA LYS A 12 17.10 -0.83 -25.90
C LYS A 12 18.58 -0.60 -26.24
N LYS A 13 19.21 0.40 -25.62
CA LYS A 13 20.62 0.75 -25.87
C LYS A 13 21.63 -0.11 -25.11
N ASN A 14 21.26 -0.52 -23.89
CA ASN A 14 22.20 -1.14 -22.95
C ASN A 14 21.97 -2.64 -22.72
N VAL A 15 20.84 -3.19 -23.16
CA VAL A 15 20.55 -4.63 -23.04
C VAL A 15 20.84 -5.29 -24.41
N ASP A 16 21.71 -6.30 -24.39
CA ASP A 16 21.94 -7.12 -25.58
C ASP A 16 20.74 -8.06 -25.78
N LEU A 17 19.95 -7.77 -26.79
CA LEU A 17 18.77 -8.55 -27.18
C LEU A 17 19.08 -9.52 -28.34
N THR A 18 20.36 -9.76 -28.66
CA THR A 18 20.76 -10.65 -29.76
C THR A 18 20.22 -12.06 -29.51
N GLY A 19 19.43 -12.56 -30.46
CA GLY A 19 18.80 -13.87 -30.37
C GLY A 19 17.53 -13.93 -29.49
N ILE A 20 17.05 -12.77 -29.01
CA ILE A 20 15.79 -12.67 -28.25
C ILE A 20 14.73 -12.04 -29.16
N ASP A 21 13.59 -12.70 -29.31
CA ASP A 21 12.43 -12.14 -29.99
C ASP A 21 11.59 -11.34 -28.98
N LEU A 22 11.73 -10.01 -29.07
CA LEU A 22 10.98 -9.08 -28.22
C LEU A 22 9.55 -8.93 -28.75
N ALA A 23 8.59 -9.64 -28.15
CA ALA A 23 7.17 -9.57 -28.54
C ALA A 23 6.59 -8.16 -28.36
N GLY A 24 7.04 -7.40 -27.36
CA GLY A 24 6.60 -6.05 -27.04
C GLY A 24 6.78 -5.70 -25.57
N ILE A 25 6.11 -4.64 -25.13
CA ILE A 25 6.14 -4.18 -23.73
C ILE A 25 4.74 -4.05 -23.17
N ILE A 26 4.62 -4.21 -21.85
CA ILE A 26 3.43 -3.89 -21.06
C ILE A 26 3.81 -2.74 -20.14
N VAL A 27 3.07 -1.63 -20.24
CA VAL A 27 3.26 -0.47 -19.38
C VAL A 27 2.30 -0.58 -18.19
N ASN A 28 2.85 -0.53 -16.98
CA ASN A 28 2.08 -0.76 -15.76
C ASN A 28 1.96 0.51 -14.90
N LYS A 29 0.92 0.58 -14.07
CA LYS A 29 0.66 1.68 -13.12
C LYS A 29 0.48 3.04 -13.80
N VAL A 30 -0.19 3.09 -14.95
CA VAL A 30 -0.43 4.33 -15.69
C VAL A 30 -1.58 5.11 -15.05
N HIS A 31 -1.31 6.34 -14.58
CA HIS A 31 -2.31 7.18 -13.91
C HIS A 31 -3.36 7.75 -14.86
N ASN A 32 -2.95 8.20 -16.04
CA ASN A 32 -3.85 8.69 -17.09
C ASN A 32 -3.62 7.91 -18.39
N VAL A 33 -4.43 6.90 -18.61
CA VAL A 33 -4.33 6.02 -19.77
C VAL A 33 -4.64 6.76 -21.08
N GLY A 34 -5.53 7.76 -21.06
CA GLY A 34 -5.88 8.56 -22.22
C GLY A 34 -4.67 9.36 -22.72
N ASP A 35 -4.11 10.20 -21.88
CA ASP A 35 -2.91 11.00 -22.20
C ASP A 35 -1.74 10.11 -22.58
N PHE A 36 -1.57 8.97 -21.89
CA PHE A 36 -0.50 8.02 -22.21
C PHE A 36 -0.63 7.50 -23.64
N LYS A 37 -1.84 7.13 -24.06
CA LYS A 37 -2.10 6.65 -25.41
C LYS A 37 -1.84 7.71 -26.49
N GLU A 38 -2.22 8.94 -26.21
CA GLU A 38 -2.08 10.04 -27.18
C GLU A 38 -0.62 10.49 -27.32
N VAL A 39 0.11 10.60 -26.23
CA VAL A 39 1.45 11.20 -26.19
C VAL A 39 2.55 10.15 -26.38
N TYR A 40 2.52 9.06 -25.61
CA TYR A 40 3.67 8.15 -25.49
C TYR A 40 3.63 6.96 -26.46
N ILE A 41 2.45 6.44 -26.83
CA ILE A 41 2.38 5.32 -27.78
C ILE A 41 3.00 5.66 -29.14
N PRO A 42 2.74 6.84 -29.76
CA PRO A 42 3.38 7.18 -31.00
C PRO A 42 4.90 7.21 -30.93
N GLU A 43 5.45 7.72 -29.83
CA GLU A 43 6.90 7.79 -29.62
C GLU A 43 7.51 6.39 -29.40
N ILE A 44 6.87 5.53 -28.61
CA ILE A 44 7.29 4.14 -28.42
C ILE A 44 7.26 3.36 -29.75
N THR A 45 6.24 3.59 -30.57
CA THR A 45 6.09 2.95 -31.87
C THR A 45 7.19 3.39 -32.83
N LYS A 46 7.59 4.68 -32.83
CA LYS A 46 8.71 5.19 -33.63
C LYS A 46 10.04 4.50 -33.30
N ILE A 47 10.21 4.10 -32.03
CA ILE A 47 11.39 3.33 -31.58
C ILE A 47 11.33 1.86 -32.07
N GLY A 48 10.22 1.44 -32.67
CA GLY A 48 10.04 0.08 -33.19
C GLY A 48 9.68 -0.96 -32.11
N ILE A 49 9.05 -0.52 -31.02
CA ILE A 49 8.58 -1.39 -29.95
C ILE A 49 7.05 -1.45 -29.96
N ARG A 50 6.50 -2.66 -29.93
CA ARG A 50 5.04 -2.87 -29.81
C ARG A 50 4.60 -2.74 -28.37
N VAL A 51 3.53 -1.98 -28.09
CA VAL A 51 2.87 -1.93 -26.79
C VAL A 51 1.78 -3.00 -26.78
N LEU A 52 1.95 -4.03 -25.92
CA LEU A 52 1.03 -5.14 -25.78
C LEU A 52 -0.06 -4.87 -24.75
N GLY A 53 0.13 -3.89 -23.87
CA GLY A 53 -0.85 -3.52 -22.89
C GLY A 53 -0.49 -2.28 -22.09
N ILE A 54 -1.54 -1.63 -21.57
CA ILE A 54 -1.41 -0.48 -20.68
C ILE A 54 -2.30 -0.74 -19.48
N ILE A 55 -1.70 -1.12 -18.36
CA ILE A 55 -2.41 -1.42 -17.12
C ILE A 55 -2.55 -0.12 -16.31
N PRO A 56 -3.79 0.30 -15.98
CA PRO A 56 -4.01 1.50 -15.19
C PRO A 56 -3.47 1.34 -13.76
N HIS A 57 -3.21 2.49 -13.13
CA HIS A 57 -2.86 2.53 -11.70
C HIS A 57 -4.11 2.28 -10.86
N GLU A 58 -4.11 1.17 -10.12
CA GLU A 58 -5.19 0.82 -9.20
C GLU A 58 -4.78 1.05 -7.75
N ARG A 59 -5.56 1.89 -7.04
CA ARG A 59 -5.29 2.23 -5.65
C ARG A 59 -5.36 1.02 -4.71
N GLU A 60 -6.18 0.04 -5.04
CA GLU A 60 -6.32 -1.19 -4.22
C GLU A 60 -4.99 -1.92 -4.05
N PHE A 61 -4.06 -1.82 -5.01
CA PHE A 61 -2.72 -2.39 -4.90
C PHE A 61 -1.74 -1.54 -4.10
N THR A 62 -2.14 -0.34 -3.66
CA THR A 62 -1.28 0.53 -2.83
C THR A 62 -1.56 0.42 -1.35
N TYR A 63 -2.58 -0.34 -0.95
CA TYR A 63 -2.97 -0.49 0.44
C TYR A 63 -2.28 -1.66 1.13
N PHE A 64 -1.80 -1.43 2.35
CA PHE A 64 -1.24 -2.49 3.19
C PHE A 64 -2.34 -3.18 4.00
N SER A 65 -2.20 -4.48 4.28
CA SER A 65 -2.92 -5.11 5.38
C SER A 65 -2.18 -4.88 6.71
N LEU A 66 -2.90 -4.91 7.83
CA LEU A 66 -2.26 -4.85 9.14
C LEU A 66 -1.33 -6.04 9.37
N ARG A 67 -1.66 -7.23 8.84
CA ARG A 67 -0.82 -8.42 8.89
C ARG A 67 0.53 -8.15 8.24
N TYR A 68 0.53 -7.60 7.01
CA TYR A 68 1.75 -7.25 6.31
C TYR A 68 2.60 -6.25 7.11
N LEU A 69 1.96 -5.22 7.69
CA LEU A 69 2.66 -4.24 8.52
C LEU A 69 3.21 -4.86 9.80
N ALA A 70 2.44 -5.74 10.46
CA ALA A 70 2.90 -6.43 11.66
C ALA A 70 4.17 -7.26 11.38
N ASP A 71 4.17 -8.01 10.28
CA ASP A 71 5.33 -8.82 9.87
C ASP A 71 6.54 -7.95 9.52
N ARG A 72 6.36 -6.89 8.74
CA ARG A 72 7.45 -6.01 8.30
C ARG A 72 8.06 -5.16 9.41
N LEU A 73 7.25 -4.80 10.40
CA LEU A 73 7.68 -4.02 11.56
C LEU A 73 8.10 -4.92 12.75
N PHE A 74 8.05 -6.24 12.60
CA PHE A 74 8.27 -7.21 13.68
C PHE A 74 7.42 -6.88 14.91
N ALA A 75 6.15 -6.52 14.67
CA ALA A 75 5.26 -6.09 15.71
C ALA A 75 4.71 -7.27 16.52
N LYS A 76 4.62 -7.09 17.83
CA LYS A 76 3.85 -8.00 18.69
C LYS A 76 2.38 -7.61 18.61
N VAL A 77 1.52 -8.53 18.17
CA VAL A 77 0.07 -8.35 18.17
C VAL A 77 -0.45 -8.51 19.59
N LEU A 78 -1.13 -7.50 20.12
CA LEU A 78 -1.66 -7.52 21.48
C LEU A 78 -3.14 -7.86 21.52
N THR A 79 -3.92 -7.46 20.50
CA THR A 79 -5.38 -7.60 20.45
C THR A 79 -5.87 -7.91 19.04
N ALA A 80 -7.07 -8.48 18.95
CA ALA A 80 -7.86 -8.65 17.73
C ALA A 80 -7.10 -9.24 16.52
N GLU A 81 -6.28 -10.26 16.75
CA GLU A 81 -5.43 -10.91 15.72
C GLU A 81 -6.23 -11.36 14.49
N LYS A 82 -7.48 -11.78 14.66
CA LYS A 82 -8.39 -12.17 13.57
C LYS A 82 -8.72 -11.02 12.59
N ASN A 83 -8.45 -9.78 12.97
CA ASN A 83 -8.75 -8.58 12.18
C ASN A 83 -7.51 -8.00 11.47
N LEU A 84 -6.39 -8.71 11.46
CA LEU A 84 -5.14 -8.26 10.83
C LEU A 84 -5.22 -8.14 9.29
N ASP A 85 -6.22 -8.75 8.65
CA ASP A 85 -6.38 -8.66 7.20
C ASP A 85 -7.06 -7.36 6.74
N ARG A 86 -7.45 -6.48 7.67
CA ARG A 86 -7.97 -5.15 7.35
C ARG A 86 -6.97 -4.35 6.54
N LYS A 87 -7.42 -3.76 5.43
CA LYS A 87 -6.62 -2.87 4.58
C LYS A 87 -6.53 -1.47 5.18
N ILE A 88 -5.35 -0.87 5.10
CA ILE A 88 -5.08 0.48 5.58
C ILE A 88 -5.03 1.43 4.40
N LYS A 89 -5.88 2.45 4.42
CA LYS A 89 -5.96 3.49 3.38
C LYS A 89 -5.38 4.84 3.84
N ASN A 90 -5.33 5.06 5.14
CA ASN A 90 -4.89 6.33 5.73
C ASN A 90 -3.96 6.09 6.90
N LEU A 91 -2.81 6.78 6.90
CA LEU A 91 -1.86 6.77 8.00
C LEU A 91 -1.99 8.08 8.79
N VAL A 92 -2.07 7.98 10.11
CA VAL A 92 -2.20 9.13 11.00
C VAL A 92 -1.16 9.03 12.11
N ILE A 93 -0.33 10.06 12.22
CA ILE A 93 0.63 10.18 13.30
C ILE A 93 -0.03 10.88 14.49
N GLY A 94 -0.06 10.20 15.63
CA GLY A 94 -0.65 10.69 16.87
C GLY A 94 0.24 11.69 17.63
N ALA A 95 0.71 12.74 16.93
CA ALA A 95 1.61 13.74 17.52
C ALA A 95 0.88 14.81 18.36
N MET A 96 -0.42 15.01 18.15
CA MET A 96 -1.25 15.98 18.89
C MET A 96 -2.03 15.31 20.03
N SER A 97 -2.66 16.10 20.92
CA SER A 97 -3.55 15.55 21.95
C SER A 97 -4.80 14.91 21.32
N GLY A 98 -5.36 13.89 21.99
CA GLY A 98 -6.56 13.20 21.51
C GLY A 98 -7.73 14.16 21.27
N SER A 99 -7.96 15.12 22.17
CA SER A 99 -9.02 16.13 22.06
C SER A 99 -8.90 17.03 20.82
N VAL A 100 -7.68 17.30 20.37
CA VAL A 100 -7.43 18.05 19.11
C VAL A 100 -7.58 17.12 17.91
N ALA A 101 -7.08 15.91 18.00
CA ALA A 101 -7.07 14.93 16.92
C ALA A 101 -8.48 14.58 16.44
N GLN A 102 -9.40 14.31 17.33
CA GLN A 102 -10.79 13.94 17.03
C GLN A 102 -11.52 14.93 16.11
N ASN A 103 -11.13 16.21 16.15
CA ASN A 103 -11.73 17.28 15.33
C ASN A 103 -11.08 17.43 13.95
N LYS A 104 -9.99 16.71 13.66
CA LYS A 104 -9.30 16.79 12.37
C LYS A 104 -10.00 15.95 11.31
N PRO A 105 -10.10 16.41 10.06
CA PRO A 105 -10.73 15.67 8.96
C PRO A 105 -10.14 14.28 8.75
N ILE A 106 -8.84 14.09 9.01
CA ILE A 106 -8.16 12.81 8.84
C ILE A 106 -8.72 11.74 9.80
N PHE A 107 -9.18 12.11 11.00
CA PHE A 107 -9.81 11.18 11.95
C PHE A 107 -11.21 10.72 11.53
N LYS A 108 -11.85 11.43 10.59
CA LYS A 108 -13.16 11.05 10.01
C LYS A 108 -13.01 10.09 8.84
N LYS A 109 -11.79 9.88 8.34
CA LYS A 109 -11.55 8.95 7.23
C LYS A 109 -11.65 7.50 7.69
N GLU A 110 -12.07 6.63 6.78
CA GLU A 110 -12.15 5.18 6.99
C GLU A 110 -10.77 4.52 6.89
N ALA A 111 -10.67 3.29 7.38
CA ALA A 111 -9.49 2.45 7.25
C ALA A 111 -8.18 3.17 7.66
N LYS A 112 -8.23 3.93 8.76
CA LYS A 112 -7.08 4.66 9.28
C LYS A 112 -6.27 3.82 10.25
N LEU A 113 -4.95 3.89 10.10
CA LEU A 113 -3.96 3.35 11.02
C LEU A 113 -3.38 4.51 11.84
N ILE A 114 -3.42 4.40 13.15
CA ILE A 114 -2.86 5.40 14.06
C ILE A 114 -1.49 4.91 14.55
N ILE A 115 -0.47 5.77 14.51
CA ILE A 115 0.84 5.50 15.11
C ILE A 115 1.03 6.44 16.29
N THR A 116 1.23 5.89 17.49
CA THR A 116 1.38 6.69 18.72
C THR A 116 2.17 5.92 19.78
N GLY A 117 2.67 6.60 20.80
CA GLY A 117 3.26 5.93 21.96
C GLY A 117 2.20 5.18 22.79
N GLY A 118 2.60 4.06 23.40
CA GLY A 118 1.68 3.30 24.25
C GLY A 118 1.27 4.03 25.54
N ASP A 119 2.02 5.04 25.96
CA ASP A 119 1.73 5.94 27.06
C ASP A 119 0.65 7.01 26.73
N ARG A 120 0.31 7.14 25.44
CA ARG A 120 -0.66 8.12 24.95
C ARG A 120 -2.10 7.61 25.03
N SER A 121 -2.56 7.33 26.24
CA SER A 121 -3.92 6.84 26.48
C SER A 121 -5.01 7.73 25.88
N ASP A 122 -4.81 9.05 25.90
CA ASP A 122 -5.71 10.02 25.28
C ASP A 122 -5.89 9.79 23.78
N MET A 123 -4.80 9.56 23.08
CA MET A 123 -4.81 9.31 21.63
C MET A 123 -5.37 7.94 21.29
N ILE A 124 -5.00 6.90 22.07
CA ILE A 124 -5.49 5.54 21.88
C ILE A 124 -7.00 5.49 22.04
N LEU A 125 -7.56 6.11 23.09
CA LEU A 125 -9.00 6.15 23.31
C LEU A 125 -9.75 6.82 22.17
N VAL A 126 -9.27 7.98 21.73
CA VAL A 126 -9.88 8.68 20.57
C VAL A 126 -9.76 7.86 19.28
N ALA A 127 -8.66 7.15 19.08
CA ALA A 127 -8.50 6.26 17.93
C ALA A 127 -9.50 5.09 17.96
N LEU A 128 -9.72 4.49 19.14
CA LEU A 128 -10.72 3.44 19.33
C LEU A 128 -12.15 3.93 19.11
N GLU A 129 -12.47 5.14 19.62
CA GLU A 129 -13.79 5.77 19.43
C GLU A 129 -14.06 6.15 17.97
N ALA A 130 -13.01 6.53 17.24
CA ALA A 130 -13.08 6.88 15.84
C ALA A 130 -12.99 5.67 14.87
N ASP A 131 -13.14 4.45 15.38
CA ASP A 131 -13.08 3.21 14.60
C ASP A 131 -11.81 3.10 13.75
N ALA A 132 -10.65 3.20 14.41
CA ALA A 132 -9.37 2.98 13.75
C ALA A 132 -9.28 1.51 13.27
N ALA A 133 -8.78 1.29 12.06
CA ALA A 133 -8.56 -0.05 11.54
C ALA A 133 -7.50 -0.81 12.36
N GLY A 134 -6.55 -0.07 12.94
CA GLY A 134 -5.53 -0.57 13.85
C GLY A 134 -4.73 0.55 14.49
N ILE A 135 -3.95 0.25 15.50
CA ILE A 135 -3.08 1.19 16.21
C ILE A 135 -1.70 0.57 16.39
N ILE A 136 -0.65 1.28 15.97
CA ILE A 136 0.74 0.91 16.25
C ILE A 136 1.20 1.67 17.50
N LEU A 137 1.67 0.90 18.49
CA LEU A 137 2.20 1.39 19.76
C LEU A 137 3.72 1.36 19.70
N THR A 138 4.36 2.53 19.74
CA THR A 138 5.80 2.70 19.55
C THR A 138 6.57 2.66 20.86
N ASN A 139 7.91 2.59 20.76
CA ASN A 139 8.86 2.55 21.88
C ASN A 139 8.68 1.35 22.82
N ASN A 140 8.06 0.28 22.39
CA ASN A 140 7.77 -0.90 23.21
C ASN A 140 7.01 -0.56 24.53
N ILE A 141 6.18 0.49 24.51
CA ILE A 141 5.41 0.94 25.68
C ILE A 141 4.02 0.32 25.60
N LEU A 142 3.69 -0.49 26.63
CA LEU A 142 2.35 -1.08 26.74
C LEU A 142 1.36 -0.04 27.31
N PRO A 143 0.16 0.08 26.74
CA PRO A 143 -0.87 0.89 27.35
C PRO A 143 -1.45 0.20 28.60
N PRO A 144 -2.21 0.91 29.44
CA PRO A 144 -2.93 0.32 30.56
C PRO A 144 -3.82 -0.85 30.14
N SER A 145 -3.96 -1.86 31.01
CA SER A 145 -4.70 -3.10 30.72
C SER A 145 -6.16 -2.88 30.33
N ASN A 146 -6.82 -1.88 30.91
CA ASN A 146 -8.19 -1.52 30.53
C ASN A 146 -8.31 -1.01 29.09
N ILE A 147 -7.29 -0.35 28.57
CA ILE A 147 -7.23 0.07 27.15
C ILE A 147 -7.02 -1.14 26.23
N ILE A 148 -6.16 -2.09 26.63
CA ILE A 148 -5.96 -3.34 25.90
C ILE A 148 -7.29 -4.12 25.81
N SER A 149 -8.00 -4.27 26.96
CA SER A 149 -9.31 -4.92 26.97
C SER A 149 -10.34 -4.22 26.09
N MET A 150 -10.39 -2.89 26.14
CA MET A 150 -11.30 -2.10 25.28
C MET A 150 -10.98 -2.28 23.80
N ALA A 151 -9.70 -2.35 23.42
CA ALA A 151 -9.29 -2.57 22.03
C ALA A 151 -9.70 -3.98 21.56
N GLU A 152 -9.55 -5.00 22.42
CA GLU A 152 -10.00 -6.38 22.13
C GLU A 152 -11.51 -6.43 21.93
N ASP A 153 -12.30 -5.83 22.85
CA ASP A 153 -13.77 -5.80 22.78
C ASP A 153 -14.27 -5.10 21.51
N ARG A 154 -13.56 -4.06 21.05
CA ARG A 154 -13.86 -3.35 19.80
C ARG A 154 -13.32 -4.06 18.56
N GLY A 155 -12.54 -5.12 18.73
CA GLY A 155 -11.88 -5.81 17.63
C GLY A 155 -10.87 -4.93 16.89
N THR A 156 -10.20 -4.00 17.59
CA THR A 156 -9.17 -3.13 17.01
C THR A 156 -7.79 -3.71 17.32
N PRO A 157 -7.00 -4.11 16.29
CA PRO A 157 -5.64 -4.59 16.50
C PRO A 157 -4.72 -3.53 17.10
N LEU A 158 -4.03 -3.87 18.17
CA LEU A 158 -2.91 -3.13 18.74
C LEU A 158 -1.62 -3.84 18.39
N LEU A 159 -0.74 -3.16 17.70
CA LEU A 159 0.56 -3.65 17.24
C LEU A 159 1.67 -2.95 18.03
N LEU A 160 2.38 -3.68 18.88
CA LEU A 160 3.49 -3.14 19.68
C LEU A 160 4.80 -3.30 18.92
N VAL A 161 5.56 -2.20 18.79
CA VAL A 161 6.85 -2.16 18.10
C VAL A 161 7.92 -1.47 18.95
N ASN A 162 9.19 -1.86 18.74
CA ASN A 162 10.32 -1.27 19.44
C ASN A 162 10.71 0.14 18.97
N PRO A 163 10.70 0.45 17.63
CA PRO A 163 11.11 1.75 17.14
C PRO A 163 10.20 2.87 17.62
N ASP A 164 10.70 4.10 17.58
CA ASP A 164 9.92 5.30 17.85
C ASP A 164 8.95 5.63 16.69
N THR A 165 8.09 6.62 16.92
CA THR A 165 7.05 7.01 15.96
C THR A 165 7.64 7.47 14.61
N TYR A 166 8.74 8.21 14.62
CA TYR A 166 9.39 8.67 13.41
C TYR A 166 10.01 7.51 12.61
N GLN A 167 10.70 6.61 13.30
CA GLN A 167 11.30 5.43 12.68
C GLN A 167 10.23 4.52 12.05
N VAL A 168 9.11 4.27 12.75
CA VAL A 168 7.98 3.50 12.23
C VAL A 168 7.40 4.16 10.98
N GLN A 169 7.15 5.48 11.03
CA GLN A 169 6.66 6.22 9.87
C GLN A 169 7.59 6.04 8.68
N ARG A 170 8.89 6.26 8.88
CA ARG A 170 9.91 6.13 7.82
C ARG A 170 9.97 4.71 7.26
N GLN A 171 9.86 3.69 8.11
CA GLN A 171 9.82 2.31 7.65
C GLN A 171 8.60 2.07 6.75
N ILE A 172 7.40 2.50 7.17
CA ILE A 172 6.17 2.32 6.38
C ILE A 172 6.24 3.08 5.04
N GLU A 173 6.79 4.29 5.01
CA GLU A 173 6.96 5.08 3.79
C GLU A 173 7.84 4.40 2.73
N HIS A 174 8.77 3.54 3.16
CA HIS A 174 9.66 2.79 2.27
C HIS A 174 9.15 1.37 1.94
N LEU A 175 8.00 0.97 2.49
CA LEU A 175 7.41 -0.31 2.15
C LEU A 175 6.71 -0.22 0.79
N GLU A 176 6.86 -1.28 0.03
CA GLU A 176 6.06 -1.48 -1.18
C GLU A 176 4.96 -2.52 -0.90
N PRO A 177 3.70 -2.20 -1.24
CA PRO A 177 2.64 -3.19 -1.16
C PRO A 177 2.95 -4.36 -2.10
N LEU A 178 2.94 -5.57 -1.57
CA LEU A 178 3.18 -6.76 -2.35
C LEU A 178 1.87 -7.53 -2.56
N LEU A 179 1.64 -7.95 -3.79
CA LEU A 179 0.61 -8.92 -4.10
C LEU A 179 1.06 -10.28 -3.56
N THR A 180 0.29 -10.86 -2.65
CA THR A 180 0.55 -12.19 -2.10
C THR A 180 -0.50 -13.19 -2.58
N LYS A 181 -0.15 -14.49 -2.55
CA LYS A 181 -1.10 -15.58 -2.84
C LYS A 181 -2.29 -15.62 -1.87
N ASP A 182 -2.15 -14.99 -0.72
CA ASP A 182 -3.13 -14.98 0.36
C ASP A 182 -4.13 -13.81 0.26
N ASP A 183 -4.08 -13.03 -0.85
CA ASP A 183 -5.04 -11.98 -1.17
C ASP A 183 -5.86 -12.31 -2.44
N PRO A 184 -6.87 -13.19 -2.33
CA PRO A 184 -7.65 -13.63 -3.51
C PRO A 184 -8.41 -12.48 -4.19
N ALA A 185 -8.76 -11.42 -3.45
CA ALA A 185 -9.45 -10.27 -4.04
C ALA A 185 -8.50 -9.47 -4.95
N ALA A 186 -7.26 -9.23 -4.49
CA ALA A 186 -6.25 -8.56 -5.30
C ALA A 186 -5.84 -9.40 -6.51
N ILE A 187 -5.72 -10.74 -6.36
CA ILE A 187 -5.45 -11.65 -7.47
C ILE A 187 -6.56 -11.58 -8.52
N LYS A 188 -7.83 -11.61 -8.09
CA LYS A 188 -8.97 -11.50 -9.00
C LYS A 188 -8.98 -10.17 -9.74
N LEU A 189 -8.72 -9.07 -9.04
CA LEU A 189 -8.63 -7.73 -9.63
C LEU A 189 -7.49 -7.67 -10.66
N LEU A 190 -6.29 -8.14 -10.31
CA LEU A 190 -5.15 -8.17 -11.23
C LEU A 190 -5.47 -9.01 -12.48
N THR A 191 -6.08 -10.17 -12.30
CA THR A 191 -6.47 -11.04 -13.40
C THR A 191 -7.44 -10.34 -14.35
N SER A 192 -8.44 -9.61 -13.83
CA SER A 192 -9.38 -8.86 -14.68
C SER A 192 -8.68 -7.72 -15.43
N LEU A 193 -7.79 -6.98 -14.77
CA LEU A 193 -7.02 -5.90 -15.40
C LEU A 193 -6.13 -6.42 -16.53
N ILE A 194 -5.44 -7.54 -16.32
CA ILE A 194 -4.61 -8.14 -17.37
C ILE A 194 -5.48 -8.55 -18.56
N ARG A 195 -6.60 -9.22 -18.34
CA ARG A 195 -7.50 -9.66 -19.43
C ARG A 195 -8.11 -8.49 -20.20
N GLU A 196 -8.36 -7.37 -19.54
CA GLU A 196 -9.00 -6.20 -20.15
C GLU A 196 -7.99 -5.30 -20.89
N HIS A 197 -6.75 -5.22 -20.38
CA HIS A 197 -5.79 -4.21 -20.82
C HIS A 197 -4.55 -4.76 -21.52
N VAL A 198 -4.40 -6.08 -21.62
CA VAL A 198 -3.21 -6.71 -22.23
C VAL A 198 -3.63 -7.66 -23.36
N ASP A 199 -2.95 -7.56 -24.49
CA ASP A 199 -3.07 -8.50 -25.62
C ASP A 199 -2.40 -9.85 -25.26
N CYS A 200 -3.13 -10.67 -24.50
CA CYS A 200 -2.64 -11.97 -24.06
C CYS A 200 -2.41 -12.94 -25.24
N ALA A 201 -3.17 -12.79 -26.33
CA ALA A 201 -2.99 -13.64 -27.52
C ALA A 201 -1.62 -13.41 -28.17
N ALA A 202 -1.10 -12.20 -28.13
CA ALA A 202 0.26 -11.90 -28.63
C ALA A 202 1.37 -12.52 -27.77
N LEU A 203 1.06 -12.94 -26.53
CA LEU A 203 1.98 -13.61 -25.63
C LEU A 203 1.89 -15.14 -25.71
N GLY A 204 0.97 -15.69 -26.51
CA GLY A 204 0.75 -17.13 -26.64
C GLY A 204 0.04 -17.75 -25.42
N VAL A 205 -0.68 -16.95 -24.62
CA VAL A 205 -1.37 -17.37 -23.39
C VAL A 205 -2.88 -17.27 -23.56
#